data_34a541b4e440ccdf42dc21863bba7bee
#
_entry.id   34a541b4e440ccdf42dc21863bba7bee
#
_cell.length_a   1.000
_cell.length_b   1.000
_cell.length_c   1.000
_cell.angle_alpha   90.00
_cell.angle_beta   90.00
_cell.angle_gamma   90.00
#
_symmetry.space_group_name_H-M   'P 1'
#
loop_
_entity.id
_entity.type
_entity.pdbx_description
1 polymer ?
#
loop_
_entity_poly.entity_id
_entity_poly.type
_entity_poly.pdbx_seq_one_letter_code
_entity_poly.pdbx_strand_id
1 'polypeptide(L)'
;MSCGVALAVSLLLSDPNVAMAAAQPPAAADAPVSVTGEPLFVDIVARSGRLRGEVQAWMAAGAADRAEFFTGPDFSGFKARAGELAALDMQGHLVLKERGVDGDLKCILRGIAEDIPVKLSAVEAASTPAERNVALDELHYLLNDNVEVITAPPQPEV
;
A
#
# COMPACT_ATOMS: atom_id res chain seq x y z
N MET A 1 10.33 11.80 13.76
CA MET A 1 11.69 12.37 13.89
C MET A 1 12.15 12.77 12.51
N SER A 2 12.51 14.02 12.40
CA SER A 2 12.66 14.84 11.20
C SER A 2 13.60 14.27 10.14
N CYS A 3 13.14 14.23 8.89
CA CYS A 3 14.02 14.27 7.72
C CYS A 3 14.52 15.71 7.56
N GLY A 4 15.71 15.99 8.05
CA GLY A 4 16.36 17.27 7.87
C GLY A 4 17.19 17.25 6.58
N VAL A 5 16.83 18.10 5.62
CA VAL A 5 17.67 18.41 4.46
C VAL A 5 18.78 19.36 4.93
N ALA A 6 20.02 18.87 4.97
CA ALA A 6 21.18 19.70 5.16
C ALA A 6 21.86 19.96 3.81
N LEU A 7 21.64 21.14 3.25
CA LEU A 7 22.44 21.68 2.15
C LEU A 7 23.74 22.23 2.73
N ALA A 8 24.83 21.48 2.58
CA ALA A 8 26.17 22.00 2.82
C ALA A 8 26.86 22.22 1.47
N VAL A 9 26.87 23.47 1.01
CA VAL A 9 27.73 23.91 -0.10
C VAL A 9 29.07 24.32 0.53
N SER A 10 30.07 23.46 0.37
CA SER A 10 31.46 23.83 0.69
C SER A 10 32.26 23.84 -0.60
N LEU A 11 32.58 25.05 -1.05
CA LEU A 11 33.57 25.33 -2.09
C LEU A 11 34.95 24.99 -1.54
N LEU A 12 35.54 23.88 -1.97
CA LEU A 12 36.96 23.63 -1.89
C LEU A 12 37.50 23.35 -3.29
N LEU A 13 38.01 24.39 -3.90
CA LEU A 13 38.80 24.35 -5.12
C LEU A 13 40.22 23.86 -4.78
N SER A 14 40.68 22.86 -5.53
CA SER A 14 42.10 22.54 -5.79
C SER A 14 42.63 21.17 -5.32
N ASP A 15 41.80 20.11 -5.34
CA ASP A 15 42.38 18.78 -5.30
C ASP A 15 41.88 17.96 -6.54
N PRO A 16 42.79 17.51 -7.45
CA PRO A 16 42.40 16.76 -8.64
C PRO A 16 41.71 15.45 -8.30
N ASN A 17 41.87 14.89 -7.10
CA ASN A 17 41.18 13.70 -6.65
C ASN A 17 39.67 13.97 -6.31
N VAL A 18 39.37 15.21 -5.91
CA VAL A 18 37.94 15.61 -5.67
C VAL A 18 37.21 15.79 -6.97
N ALA A 19 37.85 16.25 -8.02
CA ALA A 19 37.27 16.39 -9.34
C ALA A 19 36.95 15.02 -9.98
N MET A 20 37.76 13.99 -9.71
CA MET A 20 37.50 12.62 -10.18
C MET A 20 36.35 11.95 -9.40
N ALA A 21 36.15 12.26 -8.13
CA ALA A 21 35.02 11.75 -7.34
C ALA A 21 33.66 12.36 -7.78
N ALA A 22 33.71 13.63 -8.25
CA ALA A 22 32.52 14.32 -8.78
C ALA A 22 32.14 13.87 -10.20
N ALA A 23 33.02 13.18 -10.92
CA ALA A 23 32.78 12.67 -12.26
C ALA A 23 32.26 11.23 -12.30
N GLN A 24 32.10 10.56 -11.14
CA GLN A 24 31.40 9.28 -11.10
C GLN A 24 29.91 9.54 -11.27
N PRO A 25 29.27 8.95 -12.30
CA PRO A 25 27.81 8.98 -12.38
C PRO A 25 27.28 8.36 -11.07
N PRO A 26 26.18 8.91 -10.51
CA PRO A 26 25.54 8.28 -9.36
C PRO A 26 25.33 6.81 -9.70
N ALA A 27 25.73 5.93 -8.77
CA ALA A 27 25.47 4.50 -8.92
C ALA A 27 23.97 4.37 -9.28
N ALA A 28 23.69 3.72 -10.41
CA ALA A 28 22.31 3.49 -10.81
C ALA A 28 21.62 2.85 -9.60
N ALA A 29 20.56 3.46 -9.11
CA ALA A 29 19.77 2.85 -8.05
C ALA A 29 19.38 1.46 -8.55
N ASP A 30 19.71 0.42 -7.78
CA ASP A 30 19.35 -0.95 -8.14
C ASP A 30 17.84 -0.98 -8.42
N ALA A 31 17.47 -1.58 -9.54
CA ALA A 31 16.05 -1.70 -9.89
C ALA A 31 15.30 -2.33 -8.72
N PRO A 32 14.11 -1.83 -8.36
CA PRO A 32 13.36 -2.34 -7.22
C PRO A 32 13.17 -3.85 -7.37
N VAL A 33 13.44 -4.60 -6.31
CA VAL A 33 13.32 -6.07 -6.30
C VAL A 33 11.87 -6.43 -6.58
N SER A 34 11.60 -7.06 -7.72
CA SER A 34 10.27 -7.51 -8.08
C SER A 34 9.87 -8.69 -7.21
N VAL A 35 8.75 -8.57 -6.51
CA VAL A 35 8.17 -9.62 -5.65
C VAL A 35 6.96 -10.30 -6.29
N THR A 36 6.58 -9.90 -7.51
CA THR A 36 5.34 -10.31 -8.20
C THR A 36 5.17 -11.83 -8.39
N GLY A 37 6.27 -12.59 -8.40
CA GLY A 37 6.25 -14.04 -8.52
C GLY A 37 6.36 -14.81 -7.21
N GLU A 38 6.50 -14.13 -6.08
CA GLU A 38 6.68 -14.79 -4.79
C GLU A 38 5.31 -15.20 -4.19
N PRO A 39 5.19 -16.43 -3.64
CA PRO A 39 3.90 -16.96 -3.19
C PRO A 39 3.12 -16.06 -2.21
N LEU A 40 3.80 -15.41 -1.28
CA LEU A 40 3.18 -14.48 -0.32
C LEU A 40 2.52 -13.31 -1.04
N PHE A 41 3.24 -12.65 -1.93
CA PHE A 41 2.76 -11.46 -2.64
C PHE A 41 1.71 -11.82 -3.70
N VAL A 42 1.81 -13.00 -4.32
CA VAL A 42 0.76 -13.54 -5.19
C VAL A 42 -0.55 -13.76 -4.42
N ASP A 43 -0.49 -14.28 -3.18
CA ASP A 43 -1.68 -14.46 -2.35
C ASP A 43 -2.28 -13.12 -1.90
N ILE A 44 -1.46 -12.15 -1.50
CA ILE A 44 -1.91 -10.78 -1.19
C ILE A 44 -2.67 -10.18 -2.38
N VAL A 45 -2.08 -10.17 -3.56
CA VAL A 45 -2.71 -9.64 -4.79
C VAL A 45 -4.03 -10.35 -5.10
N ALA A 46 -4.04 -11.68 -5.02
CA ALA A 46 -5.25 -12.45 -5.31
C ALA A 46 -6.38 -12.18 -4.30
N ARG A 47 -6.08 -12.05 -3.01
CA ARG A 47 -7.07 -11.74 -1.97
C ARG A 47 -7.57 -10.31 -2.09
N SER A 48 -6.67 -9.36 -2.28
CA SER A 48 -7.01 -7.95 -2.45
C SER A 48 -7.92 -7.75 -3.67
N GLY A 49 -7.57 -8.36 -4.80
CA GLY A 49 -8.39 -8.31 -6.02
C GLY A 49 -9.80 -8.88 -5.83
N ARG A 50 -9.95 -10.00 -5.08
CA ARG A 50 -11.27 -10.57 -4.77
C ARG A 50 -12.10 -9.63 -3.89
N LEU A 51 -11.52 -9.12 -2.80
CA LEU A 51 -12.21 -8.21 -1.89
C LEU A 51 -12.59 -6.90 -2.60
N ARG A 52 -11.70 -6.35 -3.43
CA ARG A 52 -12.01 -5.20 -4.28
C ARG A 52 -13.23 -5.46 -5.18
N GLY A 53 -13.27 -6.62 -5.83
CA GLY A 53 -14.40 -7.01 -6.69
C GLY A 53 -15.72 -7.14 -5.91
N GLU A 54 -15.69 -7.62 -4.67
CA GLU A 54 -16.86 -7.67 -3.80
C GLU A 54 -17.36 -6.27 -3.45
N VAL A 55 -16.47 -5.35 -3.07
CA VAL A 55 -16.84 -3.95 -2.77
C VAL A 55 -17.45 -3.29 -4.01
N GLN A 56 -16.83 -3.47 -5.17
CA GLN A 56 -17.37 -2.94 -6.44
C GLN A 56 -18.78 -3.48 -6.75
N ALA A 57 -19.01 -4.78 -6.53
CA ALA A 57 -20.31 -5.37 -6.71
C ALA A 57 -21.37 -4.81 -5.74
N TRP A 58 -21.00 -4.56 -4.48
CA TRP A 58 -21.88 -3.92 -3.50
C TRP A 58 -22.24 -2.49 -3.88
N MET A 59 -21.27 -1.71 -4.32
CA MET A 59 -21.53 -0.34 -4.81
C MET A 59 -22.50 -0.36 -5.99
N ALA A 60 -22.27 -1.24 -6.97
CA ALA A 60 -23.13 -1.39 -8.14
C ALA A 60 -24.56 -1.86 -7.78
N ALA A 61 -24.70 -2.63 -6.70
CA ALA A 61 -26.00 -3.13 -6.21
C ALA A 61 -26.71 -2.16 -5.23
N GLY A 62 -26.16 -0.95 -5.01
CA GLY A 62 -26.73 0.04 -4.09
C GLY A 62 -26.73 -0.42 -2.63
N ALA A 63 -25.69 -1.14 -2.20
CA ALA A 63 -25.59 -1.62 -0.83
C ALA A 63 -25.59 -0.48 0.19
N ALA A 64 -25.05 0.69 -0.17
CA ALA A 64 -25.01 1.87 0.68
C ALA A 64 -26.40 2.34 1.17
N ASP A 65 -27.46 2.06 0.41
CA ASP A 65 -28.84 2.40 0.76
C ASP A 65 -29.45 1.46 1.81
N ARG A 66 -28.79 0.34 2.10
CA ARG A 66 -29.27 -0.73 2.98
C ARG A 66 -28.39 -0.86 4.21
N ALA A 67 -28.66 -0.06 5.25
CA ALA A 67 -27.85 -0.02 6.48
C ALA A 67 -27.71 -1.42 7.12
N GLU A 68 -28.76 -2.25 7.07
CA GLU A 68 -28.78 -3.61 7.60
C GLU A 68 -27.80 -4.56 6.93
N PHE A 69 -27.38 -4.28 5.68
CA PHE A 69 -26.36 -5.05 4.99
C PHE A 69 -25.03 -5.07 5.76
N PHE A 70 -24.64 -3.92 6.34
CA PHE A 70 -23.36 -3.75 7.05
C PHE A 70 -23.34 -4.37 8.45
N THR A 71 -24.48 -4.84 8.94
CA THR A 71 -24.59 -5.62 10.18
C THR A 71 -24.85 -7.12 9.91
N GLY A 72 -24.97 -7.49 8.64
CA GLY A 72 -25.27 -8.84 8.20
C GLY A 72 -24.06 -9.78 8.11
N PRO A 73 -24.32 -11.08 7.87
CA PRO A 73 -23.30 -12.11 7.80
C PRO A 73 -22.32 -11.92 6.63
N ASP A 74 -22.77 -11.37 5.49
CA ASP A 74 -21.94 -11.17 4.31
C ASP A 74 -20.82 -10.15 4.59
N PHE A 75 -21.18 -9.01 5.19
CA PHE A 75 -20.21 -8.01 5.57
C PHE A 75 -19.30 -8.49 6.70
N SER A 76 -19.84 -9.24 7.67
CA SER A 76 -19.03 -9.87 8.74
C SER A 76 -18.00 -10.84 8.18
N GLY A 77 -18.39 -11.68 7.23
CA GLY A 77 -17.47 -12.58 6.52
C GLY A 77 -16.41 -11.85 5.71
N PHE A 78 -16.79 -10.76 5.05
CA PHE A 78 -15.85 -9.89 4.35
C PHE A 78 -14.81 -9.29 5.30
N LYS A 79 -15.24 -8.75 6.45
CA LYS A 79 -14.34 -8.19 7.47
C LYS A 79 -13.30 -9.20 7.95
N ALA A 80 -13.72 -10.45 8.18
CA ALA A 80 -12.79 -11.50 8.58
C ALA A 80 -11.70 -11.72 7.51
N ARG A 81 -12.08 -11.84 6.24
CA ARG A 81 -11.14 -12.01 5.12
C ARG A 81 -10.24 -10.78 4.92
N ALA A 82 -10.76 -9.59 5.11
CA ALA A 82 -9.98 -8.35 5.04
C ALA A 82 -8.97 -8.26 6.20
N GLY A 83 -9.33 -8.74 7.39
CA GLY A 83 -8.40 -8.88 8.51
C GLY A 83 -7.27 -9.88 8.23
N GLU A 84 -7.57 -11.01 7.56
CA GLU A 84 -6.54 -11.95 7.10
C GLU A 84 -5.61 -11.31 6.06
N LEU A 85 -6.15 -10.50 5.14
CA LEU A 85 -5.33 -9.75 4.17
C LEU A 85 -4.41 -8.76 4.88
N ALA A 86 -4.91 -7.99 5.84
CA ALA A 86 -4.09 -7.06 6.63
C ALA A 86 -2.93 -7.78 7.35
N ALA A 87 -3.16 -8.99 7.86
CA ALA A 87 -2.11 -9.81 8.47
C ALA A 87 -1.04 -10.25 7.45
N LEU A 88 -1.44 -10.59 6.22
CA LEU A 88 -0.51 -10.94 5.14
C LEU A 88 0.30 -9.72 4.68
N ASP A 89 -0.30 -8.54 4.56
CA ASP A 89 0.40 -7.29 4.23
C ASP A 89 1.45 -6.97 5.30
N MET A 90 1.10 -7.11 6.58
CA MET A 90 2.06 -6.96 7.67
C MET A 90 3.20 -7.98 7.59
N GLN A 91 2.89 -9.24 7.23
CA GLN A 91 3.91 -10.25 7.00
C GLN A 91 4.82 -9.87 5.82
N GLY A 92 4.26 -9.36 4.72
CA GLY A 92 5.01 -8.84 3.58
C GLY A 92 5.97 -7.73 3.98
N HIS A 93 5.50 -6.77 4.80
CA HIS A 93 6.35 -5.73 5.39
C HIS A 93 7.54 -6.32 6.15
N LEU A 94 7.29 -7.29 7.06
CA LEU A 94 8.34 -7.90 7.87
C LEU A 94 9.36 -8.66 7.04
N VAL A 95 8.92 -9.45 6.06
CA VAL A 95 9.80 -10.19 5.15
C VAL A 95 10.71 -9.25 4.37
N LEU A 96 10.18 -8.16 3.82
CA LEU A 96 10.99 -7.18 3.07
C LEU A 96 11.95 -6.42 3.99
N LYS A 97 11.52 -6.13 5.23
CA LYS A 97 12.37 -5.49 6.23
C LYS A 97 13.55 -6.38 6.62
N GLU A 98 13.32 -7.67 6.84
CA GLU A 98 14.39 -8.65 7.17
C GLU A 98 15.39 -8.82 6.03
N ARG A 99 14.94 -8.75 4.80
CA ARG A 99 15.80 -8.80 3.61
C ARG A 99 16.66 -7.56 3.43
N GLY A 100 16.43 -6.51 4.19
CA GLY A 100 17.13 -5.22 4.04
C GLY A 100 16.82 -4.54 2.71
N VAL A 101 15.66 -4.83 2.10
CA VAL A 101 15.26 -4.22 0.83
C VAL A 101 15.04 -2.73 1.06
N ASP A 102 15.83 -1.92 0.38
CA ASP A 102 15.61 -0.48 0.30
C ASP A 102 14.46 -0.23 -0.69
N GLY A 103 13.43 0.48 -0.25
CA GLY A 103 12.28 0.80 -1.09
C GLY A 103 11.03 1.03 -0.28
N ASP A 104 10.07 1.67 -0.92
CA ASP A 104 8.83 2.11 -0.27
C ASP A 104 7.85 0.96 -0.04
N LEU A 105 7.92 -0.12 -0.83
CA LEU A 105 6.95 -1.22 -0.79
C LEU A 105 6.75 -1.78 0.63
N LYS A 106 7.82 -1.98 1.40
CA LYS A 106 7.71 -2.47 2.79
C LYS A 106 6.93 -1.52 3.69
N CYS A 107 7.07 -0.20 3.47
CA CYS A 107 6.36 0.82 4.24
C CYS A 107 4.91 0.95 3.79
N ILE A 108 4.66 0.83 2.49
CA ILE A 108 3.31 0.86 1.90
C ILE A 108 2.50 -0.33 2.40
N LEU A 109 3.04 -1.56 2.36
CA LEU A 109 2.35 -2.76 2.87
C LEU A 109 1.97 -2.62 4.35
N ARG A 110 2.85 -2.04 5.18
CA ARG A 110 2.49 -1.75 6.57
C ARG A 110 1.35 -0.74 6.65
N GLY A 111 1.42 0.34 5.89
CA GLY A 111 0.36 1.35 5.85
C GLY A 111 -0.98 0.74 5.45
N ILE A 112 -1.02 -0.08 4.41
CA ILE A 112 -2.23 -0.78 3.96
C ILE A 112 -2.76 -1.73 5.05
N ALA A 113 -1.88 -2.49 5.72
CA ALA A 113 -2.26 -3.38 6.82
C ALA A 113 -2.92 -2.62 7.98
N GLU A 114 -2.40 -1.42 8.30
CA GLU A 114 -2.94 -0.55 9.35
C GLU A 114 -4.24 0.14 8.91
N ASP A 115 -4.39 0.47 7.63
CA ASP A 115 -5.55 1.21 7.09
C ASP A 115 -6.78 0.33 6.80
N ILE A 116 -6.61 -0.95 6.46
CA ILE A 116 -7.75 -1.86 6.21
C ILE A 116 -8.78 -1.83 7.36
N PRO A 117 -8.41 -2.03 8.64
CA PRO A 117 -9.39 -1.98 9.73
C PRO A 117 -9.99 -0.59 9.93
N VAL A 118 -9.25 0.48 9.63
CA VAL A 118 -9.75 1.86 9.71
C VAL A 118 -10.84 2.09 8.67
N LYS A 119 -10.62 1.67 7.41
CA LYS A 119 -11.61 1.80 6.33
C LYS A 119 -12.86 0.95 6.60
N LEU A 120 -12.70 -0.26 7.13
CA LEU A 120 -13.84 -1.09 7.55
C LEU A 120 -14.66 -0.42 8.65
N SER A 121 -13.99 0.16 9.65
CA SER A 121 -14.66 0.90 10.73
C SER A 121 -15.40 2.14 10.20
N ALA A 122 -14.86 2.83 9.20
CA ALA A 122 -15.53 3.96 8.55
C ALA A 122 -16.82 3.53 7.84
N VAL A 123 -16.81 2.39 7.16
CA VAL A 123 -18.03 1.82 6.54
C VAL A 123 -19.10 1.51 7.59
N GLU A 124 -18.72 0.94 8.74
CA GLU A 124 -19.65 0.62 9.84
C GLU A 124 -20.20 1.87 10.55
N ALA A 125 -19.36 2.90 10.70
CA ALA A 125 -19.74 4.14 11.38
C ALA A 125 -20.59 5.08 10.52
N ALA A 126 -20.62 4.90 9.21
CA ALA A 126 -21.34 5.76 8.29
C ALA A 126 -22.85 5.70 8.54
N SER A 127 -23.43 6.87 8.81
CA SER A 127 -24.84 7.01 9.22
C SER A 127 -25.79 7.20 8.03
N THR A 128 -25.29 7.73 6.92
CA THR A 128 -26.07 8.03 5.72
C THR A 128 -25.62 7.21 4.51
N PRO A 129 -26.50 7.01 3.51
CA PRO A 129 -26.08 6.37 2.24
C PRO A 129 -24.90 7.09 1.56
N ALA A 130 -24.87 8.42 1.61
CA ALA A 130 -23.78 9.20 1.01
C ALA A 130 -22.43 8.92 1.71
N GLU A 131 -22.40 8.93 3.05
CA GLU A 131 -21.20 8.58 3.82
C GLU A 131 -20.77 7.14 3.58
N ARG A 132 -21.72 6.18 3.50
CA ARG A 132 -21.42 4.78 3.19
C ARG A 132 -20.82 4.61 1.79
N ASN A 133 -21.32 5.33 0.78
CA ASN A 133 -20.74 5.30 -0.55
C ASN A 133 -19.30 5.81 -0.56
N VAL A 134 -19.02 6.91 0.12
CA VAL A 134 -17.66 7.45 0.25
C VAL A 134 -16.73 6.44 0.94
N ALA A 135 -17.18 5.85 2.04
CA ALA A 135 -16.38 4.87 2.79
C ALA A 135 -16.11 3.58 1.99
N LEU A 136 -17.09 3.12 1.19
CA LEU A 136 -16.90 1.98 0.28
C LEU A 136 -15.93 2.31 -0.86
N ASP A 137 -16.01 3.52 -1.42
CA ASP A 137 -15.10 3.96 -2.48
C ASP A 137 -13.66 4.04 -1.96
N GLU A 138 -13.45 4.59 -0.78
CA GLU A 138 -12.14 4.63 -0.13
C GLU A 138 -11.58 3.23 0.19
N LEU A 139 -12.43 2.30 0.63
CA LEU A 139 -12.04 0.91 0.85
C LEU A 139 -11.68 0.21 -0.47
N HIS A 140 -12.47 0.44 -1.53
CA HIS A 140 -12.20 -0.06 -2.88
C HIS A 140 -10.86 0.45 -3.39
N TYR A 141 -10.59 1.75 -3.22
CA TYR A 141 -9.33 2.37 -3.61
C TYR A 141 -8.14 1.74 -2.87
N LEU A 142 -8.21 1.60 -1.55
CA LEU A 142 -7.14 0.98 -0.76
C LEU A 142 -6.84 -0.47 -1.22
N LEU A 143 -7.88 -1.25 -1.51
CA LEU A 143 -7.72 -2.62 -2.02
C LEU A 143 -7.13 -2.66 -3.45
N ASN A 144 -7.42 -1.63 -4.27
CA ASN A 144 -6.80 -1.47 -5.58
C ASN A 144 -5.31 -1.12 -5.46
N ASP A 145 -4.98 -0.16 -4.59
CA ASP A 145 -3.59 0.22 -4.31
C ASP A 145 -2.76 -0.98 -3.87
N ASN A 146 -3.31 -1.85 -3.02
CA ASN A 146 -2.63 -3.06 -2.58
C ASN A 146 -2.26 -4.00 -3.74
N VAL A 147 -3.07 -4.08 -4.78
CA VAL A 147 -2.74 -4.81 -6.01
C VAL A 147 -1.64 -4.07 -6.78
N GLU A 148 -1.81 -2.77 -6.99
CA GLU A 148 -0.94 -1.97 -7.86
C GLU A 148 0.48 -1.86 -7.33
N VAL A 149 0.66 -1.59 -6.03
CA VAL A 149 2.00 -1.41 -5.44
C VAL A 149 2.87 -2.67 -5.53
N ILE A 150 2.25 -3.85 -5.61
CA ILE A 150 2.95 -5.13 -5.78
C ILE A 150 3.20 -5.43 -7.25
N THR A 151 2.19 -5.20 -8.11
CA THR A 151 2.24 -5.60 -9.53
C THR A 151 2.91 -4.57 -10.43
N ALA A 152 2.83 -3.30 -10.08
CA ALA A 152 3.39 -2.17 -10.81
C ALA A 152 4.04 -1.17 -9.83
N PRO A 153 5.12 -1.56 -9.12
CA PRO A 153 5.75 -0.71 -8.13
C PRO A 153 6.22 0.60 -8.79
N PRO A 154 6.11 1.73 -8.06
CA PRO A 154 6.56 3.02 -8.56
C PRO A 154 8.03 2.94 -8.97
N GLN A 155 8.33 3.44 -10.16
CA GLN A 155 9.69 3.50 -10.67
C GLN A 155 10.38 4.73 -10.06
N PRO A 156 11.68 4.65 -9.70
CA PRO A 156 12.41 5.83 -9.26
C PRO A 156 12.42 6.87 -10.39
N GLU A 157 12.15 8.12 -10.04
CA GLU A 157 12.28 9.23 -10.98
C GLU A 157 13.75 9.36 -11.42
N VAL A 158 14.00 9.38 -12.72
CA VAL A 158 15.33 9.53 -13.34
C VAL A 158 15.70 11.01 -13.42
#